data_aa89611e20ae091278164c4cf1fe7e91
#
_entry.id   aa89611e20ae091278164c4cf1fe7e91
#
_cell.length_a   1.000
_cell.length_b   1.000
_cell.length_c   1.000
_cell.angle_alpha   90.00
_cell.angle_beta   90.00
_cell.angle_gamma   90.00
#
_symmetry.space_group_name_H-M   'P 1'
#
loop_
_entity.id
_entity.type
_entity.pdbx_description
1 polymer ?
#
loop_
_entity_poly.entity_id
_entity_poly.type
_entity_poly.pdbx_seq_one_letter_code
_entity_poly.pdbx_strand_id
1 'polypeptide(L)'
;MLFHVTAEHDHLTCPGREGGMGADAVREAQKWIEGNDEVKVLGVWAHQPPHKSWAIIEASDFAAVSALLRGQMLIGKTEVMPVNDNIAARKARGWWES
;
A
#
# COMPACT_ATOMS: atom_id res chain seq x y z
N MET A 1 -10.86 -2.70 -9.44
CA MET A 1 -10.09 -3.89 -9.07
C MET A 1 -9.29 -3.59 -7.81
N LEU A 2 -9.35 -4.47 -6.84
CA LEU A 2 -8.65 -4.29 -5.58
C LEU A 2 -7.32 -5.03 -5.55
N PHE A 3 -6.33 -4.41 -4.92
CA PHE A 3 -5.03 -5.01 -4.70
C PHE A 3 -4.66 -4.89 -3.23
N HIS A 4 -4.12 -5.97 -2.69
CA HIS A 4 -3.52 -5.98 -1.36
C HIS A 4 -2.02 -5.83 -1.52
N VAL A 5 -1.44 -4.90 -0.80
CA VAL A 5 -0.01 -4.60 -0.86
C VAL A 5 0.62 -4.93 0.49
N THR A 6 1.74 -5.65 0.45
CA THR A 6 2.62 -5.78 1.61
C THR A 6 3.97 -5.20 1.21
N ALA A 7 4.55 -4.38 2.08
CA ALA A 7 5.84 -3.76 1.84
C ALA A 7 6.70 -3.88 3.09
N GLU A 8 7.98 -4.16 2.91
CA GLU A 8 8.93 -4.18 4.00
C GLU A 8 10.29 -3.70 3.52
N HIS A 9 11.03 -3.06 4.42
CA HIS A 9 12.41 -2.64 4.19
C HIS A 9 13.15 -2.82 5.52
N ASP A 10 14.48 -2.73 5.48
CA ASP A 10 15.27 -2.84 6.71
C ASP A 10 15.67 -1.45 7.24
N HIS A 11 16.35 -1.43 8.38
CA HIS A 11 16.77 -0.18 8.99
C HIS A 11 17.85 0.56 8.20
N LEU A 12 18.54 -0.11 7.30
CA LEU A 12 19.58 0.51 6.45
C LEU A 12 18.98 1.27 5.29
N THR A 13 17.79 0.85 4.82
CA THR A 13 17.08 1.49 3.70
C THR A 13 15.91 2.36 4.16
N CYS A 14 15.64 2.39 5.47
CA CYS A 14 14.52 3.15 6.01
C CYS A 14 14.68 4.64 5.75
N PRO A 15 13.66 5.29 5.15
CA PRO A 15 13.70 6.75 4.94
C PRO A 15 13.83 7.56 6.23
N GLY A 16 13.41 6.99 7.36
CA GLY A 16 13.49 7.65 8.67
C GLY A 16 14.77 7.42 9.44
N ARG A 17 15.76 6.72 8.86
CA ARG A 17 17.02 6.38 9.57
C ARG A 17 17.81 7.62 9.99
N GLU A 18 17.65 8.71 9.25
CA GLU A 18 18.24 9.98 9.60
C GLU A 18 17.12 11.00 9.79
N GLY A 19 16.98 11.52 10.98
CA GLY A 19 15.96 12.54 11.28
C GLY A 19 14.62 11.99 11.77
N GLY A 20 14.42 10.66 11.78
CA GLY A 20 13.20 10.04 12.33
C GLY A 20 12.00 10.16 11.41
N MET A 21 10.81 9.85 11.94
CA MET A 21 9.57 9.76 11.16
C MET A 21 9.07 11.11 10.65
N GLY A 22 9.53 12.21 11.20
CA GLY A 22 9.18 13.56 10.73
C GLY A 22 10.10 14.11 9.66
N ALA A 23 11.10 13.34 9.20
CA ALA A 23 12.06 13.79 8.21
C ALA A 23 11.42 13.98 6.83
N ASP A 24 11.96 14.89 6.02
CA ASP A 24 11.50 15.12 4.66
C ASP A 24 11.61 13.86 3.79
N ALA A 25 12.64 13.05 4.02
CA ALA A 25 12.81 11.79 3.29
C ALA A 25 11.62 10.84 3.52
N VAL A 26 11.06 10.81 4.72
CA VAL A 26 9.88 10.01 5.02
C VAL A 26 8.66 10.57 4.29
N ARG A 27 8.48 11.88 4.33
CA ARG A 27 7.37 12.53 3.65
C ARG A 27 7.38 12.22 2.16
N GLU A 28 8.52 12.28 1.52
CA GLU A 28 8.66 11.97 0.10
C GLU A 28 8.45 10.49 -0.18
N ALA A 29 9.00 9.61 0.65
CA ALA A 29 8.85 8.17 0.50
C ALA A 29 7.40 7.72 0.67
N GLN A 30 6.59 8.44 1.44
CA GLN A 30 5.19 8.11 1.70
C GLN A 30 4.21 8.78 0.73
N LYS A 31 4.70 9.50 -0.26
CA LYS A 31 3.82 10.25 -1.16
C LYS A 31 2.84 9.34 -1.92
N TRP A 32 3.20 8.09 -2.16
CA TRP A 32 2.33 7.12 -2.82
C TRP A 32 1.00 6.92 -2.07
N ILE A 33 0.98 7.19 -0.75
CA ILE A 33 -0.23 7.03 0.08
C ILE A 33 -1.36 7.94 -0.41
N GLU A 34 -1.02 9.07 -1.02
CA GLU A 34 -2.01 10.01 -1.55
C GLU A 34 -2.69 9.50 -2.82
N GLY A 35 -2.10 8.46 -3.46
CA GLY A 35 -2.61 7.96 -4.73
C GLY A 35 -2.34 8.93 -5.88
N ASN A 36 -3.07 8.73 -6.97
CA ASN A 36 -3.02 9.61 -8.14
C ASN A 36 -4.33 9.45 -8.95
N ASP A 37 -4.36 9.98 -10.16
CA ASP A 37 -5.57 9.95 -11.01
C ASP A 37 -5.97 8.52 -11.41
N GLU A 38 -5.04 7.57 -11.40
CA GLU A 38 -5.30 6.19 -11.82
C GLU A 38 -5.44 5.21 -10.66
N VAL A 39 -4.99 5.60 -9.46
CA VAL A 39 -4.90 4.71 -8.31
C VAL A 39 -5.46 5.38 -7.08
N LYS A 40 -6.41 4.72 -6.44
CA LYS A 40 -7.00 5.18 -5.19
C LYS A 40 -6.48 4.30 -4.05
N VAL A 41 -5.83 4.90 -3.07
CA VAL A 41 -5.35 4.20 -1.88
C VAL A 41 -6.46 4.26 -0.84
N LEU A 42 -7.02 3.10 -0.50
CA LEU A 42 -8.17 3.01 0.41
C LEU A 42 -7.77 2.96 1.87
N GLY A 43 -6.58 2.47 2.16
CA GLY A 43 -6.07 2.42 3.51
C GLY A 43 -4.62 1.97 3.52
N VAL A 44 -3.88 2.42 4.53
CA VAL A 44 -2.49 2.05 4.75
C VAL A 44 -2.27 1.85 6.25
N TRP A 45 -1.63 0.75 6.60
CA TRP A 45 -1.30 0.42 7.99
C TRP A 45 0.16 0.03 8.07
N ALA A 46 0.79 0.34 9.19
CA ALA A 46 2.20 0.03 9.38
C ALA A 46 2.44 -0.61 10.75
N HIS A 47 3.37 -1.56 10.77
CA HIS A 47 3.96 -2.11 11.98
C HIS A 47 5.42 -1.70 11.94
N GLN A 48 5.75 -0.64 12.66
CA GLN A 48 7.03 0.05 12.51
C GLN A 48 8.25 -0.72 12.99
N PRO A 49 8.22 -1.45 14.14
CA PRO A 49 9.44 -2.12 14.60
C PRO A 49 10.11 -3.01 13.54
N PRO A 50 9.42 -3.89 12.79
CA PRO A 50 10.04 -4.65 11.71
C PRO A 50 9.97 -3.97 10.35
N HIS A 51 9.60 -2.68 10.27
CA HIS A 51 9.49 -1.91 9.02
C HIS A 51 8.57 -2.56 7.99
N LYS A 52 7.38 -2.96 8.43
CA LYS A 52 6.36 -3.56 7.56
C LYS A 52 5.15 -2.67 7.42
N SER A 53 4.55 -2.69 6.24
CA SER A 53 3.30 -1.98 6.00
C SER A 53 2.38 -2.77 5.07
N TRP A 54 1.09 -2.43 5.14
CA TRP A 54 0.04 -3.05 4.35
C TRP A 54 -0.86 -1.95 3.79
N ALA A 55 -1.39 -2.19 2.59
CA ALA A 55 -2.32 -1.26 1.99
C ALA A 55 -3.38 -1.99 1.18
N ILE A 56 -4.52 -1.35 1.02
CA ILE A 56 -5.57 -1.74 0.07
C ILE A 56 -5.68 -0.63 -0.95
N ILE A 57 -5.61 -1.00 -2.22
CA ILE A 57 -5.56 -0.07 -3.33
C ILE A 57 -6.60 -0.48 -4.38
N GLU A 58 -7.25 0.52 -4.96
CA GLU A 58 -8.17 0.32 -6.08
C GLU A 58 -7.57 0.96 -7.34
N ALA A 59 -7.53 0.19 -8.42
CA ALA A 59 -7.03 0.65 -9.71
C ALA A 59 -7.59 -0.21 -10.83
N SER A 60 -7.55 0.30 -12.06
CA SER A 60 -8.03 -0.44 -13.22
C SER A 60 -7.02 -1.47 -13.72
N ASP A 61 -5.73 -1.27 -13.48
CA ASP A 61 -4.71 -2.22 -13.88
C ASP A 61 -3.53 -2.27 -12.92
N PHE A 62 -2.79 -3.38 -13.02
CA PHE A 62 -1.62 -3.63 -12.19
C PHE A 62 -0.47 -2.67 -12.49
N ALA A 63 -0.30 -2.27 -13.74
CA ALA A 63 0.81 -1.39 -14.13
C ALA A 63 0.72 -0.03 -13.42
N ALA A 64 -0.48 0.50 -13.25
CA ALA A 64 -0.69 1.75 -12.52
C ALA A 64 -0.28 1.62 -11.05
N VAL A 65 -0.63 0.49 -10.41
CA VAL A 65 -0.24 0.22 -9.01
C VAL A 65 1.26 0.08 -8.90
N SER A 66 1.87 -0.68 -9.80
CA SER A 66 3.32 -0.89 -9.84
C SER A 66 4.08 0.44 -10.01
N ALA A 67 3.60 1.31 -10.88
CA ALA A 67 4.22 2.62 -11.09
C ALA A 67 4.15 3.49 -9.84
N LEU A 68 3.00 3.49 -9.15
CA LEU A 68 2.83 4.25 -7.91
C LEU A 68 3.79 3.78 -6.80
N LEU A 69 4.00 2.47 -6.72
CA LEU A 69 4.78 1.85 -5.63
C LEU A 69 6.27 1.70 -5.96
N ARG A 70 6.73 2.24 -7.07
CA ARG A 70 8.12 2.05 -7.51
C ARG A 70 9.14 2.41 -6.44
N GLY A 71 8.93 3.51 -5.73
CA GLY A 71 9.85 3.92 -4.66
C GLY A 71 9.96 2.90 -3.54
N GLN A 72 8.87 2.23 -3.20
CA GLN A 72 8.86 1.18 -2.18
C GLN A 72 9.64 -0.04 -2.65
N MET A 73 9.53 -0.39 -3.93
CA MET A 73 10.26 -1.53 -4.50
C MET A 73 11.77 -1.31 -4.51
N LEU A 74 12.21 -0.06 -4.55
CA LEU A 74 13.64 0.26 -4.58
C LEU A 74 14.30 0.18 -3.21
N ILE A 75 13.54 0.25 -2.12
CA ILE A 75 14.11 0.22 -0.77
C ILE A 75 13.85 -1.10 -0.05
N GLY A 76 13.02 -1.96 -0.59
CA GLY A 76 12.72 -3.22 0.06
C GLY A 76 11.82 -4.10 -0.77
N LYS A 77 11.26 -5.13 -0.12
CA LYS A 77 10.37 -6.08 -0.75
C LYS A 77 8.96 -5.54 -0.76
N THR A 78 8.32 -5.57 -1.93
CA THR A 78 6.93 -5.16 -2.08
C THR A 78 6.17 -6.25 -2.85
N GLU A 79 5.07 -6.72 -2.28
CA GLU A 79 4.18 -7.69 -2.93
C GLU A 79 2.84 -7.03 -3.18
N VAL A 80 2.32 -7.22 -4.38
CA VAL A 80 1.03 -6.68 -4.80
C VAL A 80 0.20 -7.83 -5.33
N MET A 81 -0.97 -8.07 -4.73
CA MET A 81 -1.85 -9.16 -5.13
C MET A 81 -3.26 -8.65 -5.41
N PRO A 82 -3.88 -9.06 -6.52
CA PRO A 82 -5.30 -8.80 -6.72
C PRO A 82 -6.10 -9.58 -5.69
N VAL A 83 -7.12 -8.94 -5.13
CA VAL A 83 -7.98 -9.57 -4.12
C VAL A 83 -9.44 -9.28 -4.42
N ASN A 84 -10.33 -10.12 -3.91
CA ASN A 84 -11.76 -9.91 -3.99
C ASN A 84 -12.29 -9.39 -2.66
N ASP A 85 -13.21 -8.43 -2.73
CA ASP A 85 -13.92 -7.95 -1.56
C ASP A 85 -15.10 -8.90 -1.30
N ASN A 86 -14.92 -9.83 -0.37
CA ASN A 86 -15.94 -10.84 -0.08
C ASN A 86 -17.13 -10.28 0.69
N ILE A 87 -16.97 -9.17 1.38
CA ILE A 87 -18.10 -8.48 2.00
C ILE A 87 -19.00 -7.92 0.91
N ALA A 88 -18.41 -7.20 -0.05
CA ALA A 88 -19.16 -6.65 -1.18
C ALA A 88 -19.83 -7.76 -2.00
N ALA A 89 -19.13 -8.87 -2.24
CA ALA A 89 -19.67 -10.00 -2.98
C ALA A 89 -20.88 -10.62 -2.25
N ARG A 90 -20.79 -10.79 -0.95
CA ARG A 90 -21.89 -11.35 -0.15
C ARG A 90 -23.10 -10.42 -0.15
N LYS A 91 -22.87 -9.11 -0.02
CA LYS A 91 -23.95 -8.12 -0.10
C LYS A 91 -24.62 -8.12 -1.46
N ALA A 92 -23.83 -8.18 -2.53
CA ALA A 92 -24.35 -8.18 -3.89
C ALA A 92 -25.22 -9.40 -4.20
N ARG A 93 -24.98 -10.53 -3.51
CA ARG A 93 -25.80 -11.74 -3.63
C ARG A 93 -27.06 -11.71 -2.79
N GLY A 94 -27.28 -10.68 -2.00
CA GLY A 94 -28.43 -10.60 -1.08
C GLY A 94 -28.28 -11.48 0.16
N TRP A 95 -27.10 -11.88 0.52
CA TRP A 95 -26.84 -12.80 1.63
C TRP A 95 -26.45 -12.11 2.94
N TRP A 96 -26.37 -10.80 2.93
CA TRP A 96 -25.95 -10.05 4.12
C TRP A 96 -27.07 -10.06 5.16
N GLU A 97 -26.76 -10.51 6.37
CA GLU A 97 -27.75 -10.61 7.48
C GLU A 97 -28.94 -11.53 7.20
N SER A 98 -28.78 -12.49 6.32
CA SER A 98 -29.85 -13.45 6.00
C SER A 98 -29.60 -14.82 6.63
#